data_20f9a3b12204f87e9f2beebe6ffa6704
#
_entry.id   20f9a3b12204f87e9f2beebe6ffa6704
#
_cell.length_a   1.000
_cell.length_b   1.000
_cell.length_c   1.000
_cell.angle_alpha   90.00
_cell.angle_beta   90.00
_cell.angle_gamma   90.00
#
_symmetry.space_group_name_H-M   'P 1'
#
loop_
_entity.id
_entity.type
_entity.pdbx_description
1 polymer ?
#
loop_
_entity_poly.entity_id
_entity_poly.type
_entity_poly.pdbx_seq_one_letter_code
_entity_poly.pdbx_strand_id
1 'polypeptide(L)'
;MKKLLFLFSCLLSLCLSTEAQAQQTNPAAYKLTNVKIVPFEGVTGKFEDEIKSNSDKSFFNELSKSLMVVVEVSGKSGDYANRNLEVIVTEGKKSKLKQTTMIGILNETGKFYVPVWLYAPMCGEVTINARITGQTTAAKQTRKILFQCGE
;
A
#
# COMPACT_ATOMS: atom_id res chain seq x y z
N MET A 1 -53.61 -39.03 42.20
CA MET A 1 -52.65 -39.41 41.18
C MET A 1 -52.59 -38.34 40.13
N LYS A 2 -52.15 -37.13 40.45
CA LYS A 2 -52.06 -35.98 39.48
C LYS A 2 -50.97 -34.97 39.89
N LYS A 3 -49.80 -35.38 40.37
CA LYS A 3 -48.71 -34.47 40.78
C LYS A 3 -47.32 -34.95 40.36
N LEU A 4 -47.19 -35.81 39.36
CA LEU A 4 -45.89 -36.37 39.00
C LEU A 4 -45.48 -36.05 37.50
N LEU A 5 -46.13 -35.11 36.86
CA LEU A 5 -45.89 -34.82 35.42
C LEU A 5 -45.32 -33.43 35.14
N PHE A 6 -44.93 -32.66 36.17
CA PHE A 6 -44.45 -31.27 35.97
C PHE A 6 -42.97 -31.05 36.24
N LEU A 7 -42.23 -32.09 36.56
CA LEU A 7 -40.80 -31.99 36.92
C LEU A 7 -39.83 -32.45 35.84
N PHE A 8 -40.33 -32.82 34.66
CA PHE A 8 -39.47 -33.34 33.58
C PHE A 8 -39.28 -32.35 32.43
N SER A 9 -39.91 -31.17 32.46
CA SER A 9 -39.85 -30.17 31.36
C SER A 9 -38.83 -29.07 31.57
N CYS A 10 -38.11 -28.99 32.69
CA CYS A 10 -37.15 -27.92 32.97
C CYS A 10 -35.68 -28.30 32.78
N LEU A 11 -35.38 -29.52 32.37
CA LEU A 11 -33.97 -29.98 32.23
C LEU A 11 -33.46 -30.01 30.80
N LEU A 12 -34.25 -29.54 29.81
CA LEU A 12 -33.83 -29.59 28.38
C LEU A 12 -33.50 -28.24 27.76
N SER A 13 -33.40 -27.19 28.56
CA SER A 13 -33.11 -25.83 28.05
C SER A 13 -31.71 -25.32 28.35
N LEU A 14 -30.78 -26.17 28.78
CA LEU A 14 -29.38 -25.83 29.04
C LEU A 14 -28.45 -26.35 27.94
N CYS A 15 -28.92 -26.33 26.69
CA CYS A 15 -28.10 -26.66 25.54
C CYS A 15 -27.65 -25.39 24.81
N LEU A 16 -26.36 -25.09 25.03
CA LEU A 16 -25.44 -24.61 23.97
C LEU A 16 -25.68 -23.23 23.39
N SER A 17 -25.48 -22.21 24.18
CA SER A 17 -24.85 -21.01 23.63
C SER A 17 -23.33 -21.14 23.76
N THR A 18 -22.73 -22.04 22.97
CA THR A 18 -21.34 -21.84 22.54
C THR A 18 -21.35 -20.68 21.55
N GLU A 19 -21.31 -19.46 22.08
CA GLU A 19 -20.88 -18.34 21.32
C GLU A 19 -19.47 -18.69 20.79
N ALA A 20 -19.42 -19.05 19.51
CA ALA A 20 -18.17 -19.05 18.79
C ALA A 20 -17.65 -17.61 18.87
N GLN A 21 -16.80 -17.32 19.85
CA GLN A 21 -15.99 -16.12 19.86
C GLN A 21 -15.18 -16.20 18.56
N ALA A 22 -15.70 -15.52 17.54
CA ALA A 22 -14.92 -15.23 16.35
C ALA A 22 -13.66 -14.54 16.87
N GLN A 23 -12.58 -15.28 16.86
CA GLN A 23 -11.26 -14.83 17.26
C GLN A 23 -10.97 -13.62 16.37
N GLN A 24 -11.15 -12.43 16.93
CA GLN A 24 -10.88 -11.17 16.27
C GLN A 24 -9.37 -11.11 16.08
N THR A 25 -8.90 -11.79 15.04
CA THR A 25 -7.50 -11.74 14.63
C THR A 25 -7.21 -10.29 14.32
N ASN A 26 -6.43 -9.65 15.18
CA ASN A 26 -5.94 -8.31 14.94
C ASN A 26 -5.36 -8.31 13.51
N PRO A 27 -5.94 -7.52 12.58
CA PRO A 27 -5.51 -7.59 11.19
C PRO A 27 -4.01 -7.29 11.13
N ALA A 28 -3.26 -8.17 10.48
CA ALA A 28 -1.82 -8.05 10.36
C ALA A 28 -1.44 -6.64 9.90
N ALA A 29 -0.51 -6.02 10.60
CA ALA A 29 -0.06 -4.68 10.28
C ALA A 29 0.89 -4.75 9.07
N TYR A 30 0.49 -4.15 7.96
CA TYR A 30 1.36 -3.96 6.82
C TYR A 30 2.35 -2.82 7.06
N LYS A 31 3.52 -2.92 6.45
CA LYS A 31 4.58 -1.92 6.50
C LYS A 31 4.94 -1.47 5.10
N LEU A 32 5.38 -0.24 4.96
CA LEU A 32 6.05 0.24 3.75
C LEU A 32 7.56 0.08 3.95
N THR A 33 8.19 -0.69 3.09
CA THR A 33 9.61 -1.02 3.21
C THR A 33 10.47 -0.29 2.21
N ASN A 34 9.93 0.05 1.04
CA ASN A 34 10.66 0.78 0.03
C ASN A 34 9.75 1.59 -0.91
N VAL A 35 10.30 2.69 -1.44
CA VAL A 35 9.74 3.47 -2.56
C VAL A 35 10.84 3.64 -3.58
N LYS A 36 10.83 2.83 -4.62
CA LYS A 36 11.79 2.90 -5.74
C LYS A 36 11.28 3.84 -6.80
N ILE A 37 12.20 4.50 -7.48
CA ILE A 37 11.89 5.39 -8.59
C ILE A 37 12.77 4.99 -9.75
N VAL A 38 12.14 4.53 -10.82
CA VAL A 38 12.80 3.96 -11.99
C VAL A 38 12.36 4.74 -13.24
N PRO A 39 13.26 5.43 -13.93
CA PRO A 39 12.93 6.07 -15.19
C PRO A 39 12.63 5.04 -16.27
N PHE A 40 11.72 5.39 -17.17
CA PHE A 40 11.40 4.63 -18.36
C PHE A 40 11.53 5.52 -19.58
N GLU A 41 12.38 5.13 -20.53
CA GLU A 41 12.60 5.82 -21.79
C GLU A 41 11.64 5.29 -22.85
N GLY A 42 10.68 6.13 -23.24
CA GLY A 42 9.61 5.75 -24.17
C GLY A 42 10.09 5.48 -25.59
N VAL A 43 11.15 6.15 -26.05
CA VAL A 43 11.70 5.96 -27.42
C VAL A 43 12.36 4.60 -27.55
N THR A 44 13.09 4.16 -26.54
CA THR A 44 13.79 2.87 -26.56
C THR A 44 13.02 1.72 -25.93
N GLY A 45 11.95 2.03 -25.19
CA GLY A 45 11.16 1.04 -24.44
C GLY A 45 11.93 0.41 -23.28
N LYS A 46 12.92 1.10 -22.69
CA LYS A 46 13.79 0.54 -21.66
C LYS A 46 13.66 1.27 -20.34
N PHE A 47 13.80 0.51 -19.25
CA PHE A 47 14.00 1.07 -17.92
C PHE A 47 15.46 1.43 -17.73
N GLU A 48 15.68 2.54 -17.05
CA GLU A 48 17.00 2.99 -16.61
C GLU A 48 17.29 2.53 -15.17
N ASP A 49 18.45 2.89 -14.64
CA ASP A 49 18.82 2.59 -13.27
C ASP A 49 17.93 3.33 -12.25
N GLU A 50 17.69 2.71 -11.11
CA GLU A 50 16.94 3.33 -10.01
C GLU A 50 17.60 4.63 -9.55
N ILE A 51 16.83 5.68 -9.43
CA ILE A 51 17.28 6.94 -8.82
C ILE A 51 17.38 6.72 -7.31
N LYS A 52 18.60 6.62 -6.77
CA LYS A 52 18.86 6.28 -5.36
C LYS A 52 18.92 7.48 -4.43
N SER A 53 19.37 8.63 -4.91
CA SER A 53 19.54 9.83 -4.07
C SER A 53 19.15 11.12 -4.79
N ASN A 54 18.95 12.19 -4.03
CA ASN A 54 18.63 13.52 -4.55
C ASN A 54 19.78 14.16 -5.34
N SER A 55 21.01 13.64 -5.22
CA SER A 55 22.20 14.12 -5.90
C SER A 55 22.35 13.55 -7.31
N ASP A 56 21.56 12.53 -7.64
CA ASP A 56 21.66 11.89 -8.94
C ASP A 56 20.91 12.68 -9.98
N LYS A 57 21.55 13.77 -10.43
CA LYS A 57 21.39 14.37 -11.75
C LYS A 57 20.10 15.12 -12.07
N SER A 58 20.30 16.15 -12.83
CA SER A 58 19.32 16.77 -13.73
C SER A 58 18.55 15.70 -14.50
N PHE A 59 17.36 15.41 -14.05
CA PHE A 59 16.45 14.57 -14.76
C PHE A 59 15.34 15.43 -15.37
N PHE A 60 15.16 15.30 -16.66
CA PHE A 60 13.99 15.67 -17.42
C PHE A 60 13.88 17.06 -18.03
N ASN A 61 14.48 17.17 -19.19
CA ASN A 61 13.87 17.92 -20.30
C ASN A 61 13.35 17.01 -21.43
N GLU A 62 13.43 15.69 -21.27
CA GLU A 62 13.08 14.79 -22.36
C GLU A 62 11.62 14.35 -22.18
N LEU A 63 10.74 14.84 -23.07
CA LEU A 63 9.31 14.49 -23.11
C LEU A 63 9.06 12.99 -23.29
N SER A 64 10.09 12.25 -23.72
CA SER A 64 10.04 10.79 -23.91
C SER A 64 10.15 9.97 -22.64
N LYS A 65 10.59 10.57 -21.53
CA LYS A 65 10.79 9.83 -20.27
C LYS A 65 9.58 9.90 -19.35
N SER A 66 9.30 8.79 -18.71
CA SER A 66 8.31 8.65 -17.65
C SER A 66 8.98 8.09 -16.40
N LEU A 67 8.37 8.26 -15.23
CA LEU A 67 8.85 7.65 -14.00
C LEU A 67 7.91 6.55 -13.56
N MET A 68 8.45 5.38 -13.26
CA MET A 68 7.74 4.35 -12.53
C MET A 68 8.15 4.41 -11.06
N VAL A 69 7.20 4.73 -10.19
CA VAL A 69 7.36 4.62 -8.74
C VAL A 69 6.86 3.24 -8.34
N VAL A 70 7.71 2.45 -7.70
CA VAL A 70 7.34 1.13 -7.17
C VAL A 70 7.33 1.19 -5.65
N VAL A 71 6.15 1.06 -5.05
CA VAL A 71 5.99 1.02 -3.60
C VAL A 71 5.98 -0.43 -3.13
N GLU A 72 6.91 -0.79 -2.25
CA GLU A 72 6.99 -2.11 -1.64
C GLU A 72 6.25 -2.12 -0.31
N VAL A 73 5.25 -2.99 -0.22
CA VAL A 73 4.49 -3.31 0.99
C VAL A 73 4.97 -4.65 1.53
N SER A 74 5.17 -4.76 2.84
CA SER A 74 5.51 -6.02 3.49
C SER A 74 4.55 -6.37 4.62
N GLY A 75 4.39 -7.66 4.88
CA GLY A 75 3.55 -8.24 5.92
C GLY A 75 3.76 -9.74 6.02
N LYS A 76 2.78 -10.46 6.53
CA LYS A 76 2.81 -11.92 6.60
C LYS A 76 2.61 -12.52 5.20
N SER A 77 3.42 -13.51 4.83
CA SER A 77 3.26 -14.25 3.56
C SER A 77 1.85 -14.83 3.41
N GLY A 78 1.29 -14.70 2.22
CA GLY A 78 -0.05 -15.19 1.89
C GLY A 78 -1.19 -14.38 2.53
N ASP A 79 -0.89 -13.31 3.27
CA ASP A 79 -1.90 -12.52 3.95
C ASP A 79 -2.65 -11.60 2.96
N TYR A 80 -3.96 -11.43 3.24
CA TYR A 80 -4.85 -10.53 2.51
C TYR A 80 -5.74 -9.81 3.51
N ALA A 81 -5.38 -8.60 3.87
CA ALA A 81 -6.07 -7.84 4.91
C ALA A 81 -6.98 -6.71 4.38
N ASN A 82 -7.29 -6.69 3.10
CA ASN A 82 -8.16 -5.68 2.48
C ASN A 82 -7.76 -4.24 2.90
N ARG A 83 -6.53 -3.85 2.58
CA ARG A 83 -5.98 -2.52 2.86
C ARG A 83 -5.72 -1.77 1.56
N ASN A 84 -5.73 -0.46 1.64
CA ASN A 84 -5.41 0.38 0.50
C ASN A 84 -4.06 1.06 0.71
N LEU A 85 -3.28 1.10 -0.36
CA LEU A 85 -2.13 1.97 -0.51
C LEU A 85 -2.58 3.26 -1.21
N GLU A 86 -2.38 4.38 -0.57
CA GLU A 86 -2.52 5.71 -1.19
C GLU A 86 -1.14 6.26 -1.51
N VAL A 87 -0.93 6.67 -2.76
CA VAL A 87 0.27 7.35 -3.22
C VAL A 87 -0.11 8.74 -3.72
N ILE A 88 0.53 9.76 -3.17
CA ILE A 88 0.36 11.15 -3.56
C ILE A 88 1.71 11.68 -4.02
N VAL A 89 1.75 12.23 -5.23
CA VAL A 89 2.93 12.89 -5.79
C VAL A 89 2.64 14.37 -5.97
N THR A 90 3.54 15.19 -5.45
CA THR A 90 3.47 16.64 -5.58
C THR A 90 4.78 17.19 -6.14
N GLU A 91 4.70 18.25 -6.91
CA GLU A 91 5.83 19.08 -7.32
C GLU A 91 5.67 20.46 -6.70
N GLY A 92 6.50 20.77 -5.74
CA GLY A 92 6.25 21.91 -4.85
C GLY A 92 4.85 21.83 -4.23
N LYS A 93 4.00 22.83 -4.53
CA LYS A 93 2.61 22.88 -4.05
C LYS A 93 1.60 22.24 -5.00
N LYS A 94 2.00 21.82 -6.19
CA LYS A 94 1.09 21.25 -7.20
C LYS A 94 0.95 19.74 -7.00
N SER A 95 -0.28 19.24 -6.93
CA SER A 95 -0.55 17.80 -6.99
C SER A 95 -0.38 17.32 -8.43
N LYS A 96 0.48 16.33 -8.64
CA LYS A 96 0.72 15.69 -9.94
C LYS A 96 -0.04 14.39 -10.09
N LEU A 97 -0.19 13.65 -8.98
CA LEU A 97 -0.90 12.39 -8.94
C LEU A 97 -1.46 12.12 -7.55
N LYS A 98 -2.65 11.54 -7.53
CA LYS A 98 -3.20 10.85 -6.36
C LYS A 98 -3.79 9.53 -6.83
N GLN A 99 -3.22 8.41 -6.35
CA GLN A 99 -3.68 7.07 -6.68
C GLN A 99 -3.95 6.28 -5.40
N THR A 100 -5.05 5.54 -5.39
CA THR A 100 -5.37 4.58 -4.34
C THR A 100 -5.50 3.21 -4.98
N THR A 101 -4.76 2.24 -4.45
CA THR A 101 -4.72 0.87 -4.96
C THR A 101 -4.93 -0.10 -3.80
N MET A 102 -5.78 -1.09 -3.97
CA MET A 102 -5.95 -2.15 -3.01
C MET A 102 -4.69 -3.03 -2.97
N ILE A 103 -4.21 -3.32 -1.77
CA ILE A 103 -3.09 -4.25 -1.57
C ILE A 103 -3.62 -5.66 -1.76
N GLY A 104 -3.04 -6.39 -2.72
CA GLY A 104 -3.39 -7.78 -3.00
C GLY A 104 -2.80 -8.76 -1.99
N ILE A 105 -2.79 -10.03 -2.37
CA ILE A 105 -2.18 -11.10 -1.57
C ILE A 105 -0.66 -10.93 -1.58
N LEU A 106 -0.04 -10.95 -0.40
CA LEU A 106 1.41 -10.89 -0.29
C LEU A 106 2.03 -12.21 -0.78
N ASN A 107 3.12 -12.09 -1.52
CA ASN A 107 3.81 -13.25 -2.07
C ASN A 107 4.49 -14.12 -0.98
N GLU A 108 5.20 -15.17 -1.39
CA GLU A 108 5.87 -16.11 -0.49
C GLU A 108 6.92 -15.43 0.43
N THR A 109 7.48 -14.29 0.01
CA THR A 109 8.40 -13.50 0.82
C THR A 109 7.69 -12.44 1.67
N GLY A 110 6.36 -12.44 1.72
CA GLY A 110 5.56 -11.47 2.47
C GLY A 110 5.57 -10.07 1.85
N LYS A 111 5.68 -9.96 0.52
CA LYS A 111 5.77 -8.67 -0.18
C LYS A 111 4.69 -8.51 -1.23
N PHE A 112 4.28 -7.26 -1.46
CA PHE A 112 3.44 -6.82 -2.56
C PHE A 112 3.98 -5.52 -3.15
N TYR A 113 4.00 -5.41 -4.47
CA TYR A 113 4.56 -4.25 -5.17
C TYR A 113 3.46 -3.52 -5.92
N VAL A 114 3.38 -2.21 -5.71
CA VAL A 114 2.41 -1.35 -6.40
C VAL A 114 3.15 -0.40 -7.32
N PRO A 115 3.02 -0.55 -8.65
CA PRO A 115 3.57 0.40 -9.60
C PRO A 115 2.63 1.61 -9.73
N VAL A 116 3.24 2.79 -9.83
CA VAL A 116 2.56 4.06 -10.06
C VAL A 116 3.31 4.80 -11.16
N TRP A 117 2.62 5.20 -12.22
CA TRP A 117 3.22 5.85 -13.36
C TRP A 117 3.03 7.37 -13.31
N LEU A 118 4.11 8.07 -13.60
CA LEU A 118 4.16 9.53 -13.72
C LEU A 118 4.60 9.86 -15.15
N TYR A 119 3.68 10.38 -15.92
CA TYR A 119 3.88 10.62 -17.36
C TYR A 119 4.32 12.04 -17.72
N ALA A 120 4.22 12.97 -16.81
CA ALA A 120 4.56 14.35 -17.09
C ALA A 120 6.01 14.66 -16.72
N PRO A 121 6.71 15.50 -17.50
CA PRO A 121 7.98 16.05 -17.07
C PRO A 121 7.79 16.80 -15.75
N MET A 122 8.75 16.67 -14.86
CA MET A 122 8.75 17.28 -13.54
C MET A 122 9.99 18.14 -13.38
N CYS A 123 9.78 19.33 -12.84
CA CYS A 123 10.83 20.30 -12.60
C CYS A 123 10.80 20.72 -11.14
N GLY A 124 11.97 20.76 -10.50
CA GLY A 124 12.05 21.12 -9.09
C GLY A 124 11.87 19.95 -8.13
N GLU A 125 11.52 20.24 -6.88
CA GLU A 125 11.37 19.19 -5.84
C GLU A 125 10.06 18.42 -6.02
N VAL A 126 10.18 17.14 -6.30
CA VAL A 126 9.08 16.19 -6.33
C VAL A 126 9.05 15.41 -5.03
N THR A 127 7.90 15.43 -4.37
CA THR A 127 7.66 14.68 -3.14
C THR A 127 6.67 13.54 -3.40
N ILE A 128 7.08 12.32 -3.10
CA ILE A 128 6.26 11.11 -3.18
C ILE A 128 5.91 10.68 -1.77
N ASN A 129 4.63 10.70 -1.45
CA ASN A 129 4.09 10.24 -0.17
C ASN A 129 3.29 8.95 -0.40
N ALA A 130 3.71 7.87 0.24
CA ALA A 130 2.99 6.61 0.26
C ALA A 130 2.47 6.35 1.68
N ARG A 131 1.21 5.91 1.80
CA ARG A 131 0.62 5.53 3.09
C ARG A 131 -0.34 4.36 2.94
N ILE A 132 -0.35 3.47 3.93
CA ILE A 132 -1.34 2.41 4.03
C ILE A 132 -2.51 2.93 4.87
N THR A 133 -3.73 2.81 4.32
CA THR A 133 -4.97 3.23 4.98
C THR A 133 -5.76 2.02 5.49
N GLY A 134 -6.63 2.25 6.48
CA GLY A 134 -7.48 1.20 7.04
C GLY A 134 -6.80 0.32 8.09
N GLN A 135 -5.65 0.73 8.64
CA GLN A 135 -5.02 0.08 9.78
C GLN A 135 -4.68 1.10 10.88
N THR A 136 -4.61 0.64 12.12
CA THR A 136 -4.33 1.49 13.29
C THR A 136 -2.88 1.95 13.35
N THR A 137 -1.96 1.09 12.95
CA THR A 137 -0.53 1.42 12.91
C THR A 137 -0.21 2.24 11.67
N ALA A 138 0.29 3.46 11.87
CA ALA A 138 0.68 4.32 10.77
C ALA A 138 1.82 3.68 9.97
N ALA A 139 1.57 3.44 8.67
CA ALA A 139 2.60 3.06 7.71
C ALA A 139 2.67 4.15 6.66
N LYS A 140 3.71 4.98 6.74
CA LYS A 140 3.94 6.09 5.81
C LYS A 140 5.41 6.13 5.42
N GLN A 141 5.66 6.33 4.13
CA GLN A 141 6.97 6.67 3.59
C GLN A 141 6.89 7.91 2.72
N THR A 142 7.93 8.73 2.80
CA THR A 142 8.08 9.92 1.97
C THR A 142 9.43 9.86 1.29
N ARG A 143 9.44 10.09 -0.03
CA ARG A 143 10.67 10.27 -0.80
C ARG A 143 10.62 11.58 -1.55
N LYS A 144 11.75 12.29 -1.53
CA LYS A 144 11.91 13.57 -2.24
C LYS A 144 13.01 13.43 -3.26
N ILE A 145 12.81 14.03 -4.42
CA ILE A 145 13.79 14.09 -5.49
C ILE A 145 13.76 15.49 -6.06
N LEU A 146 14.95 16.06 -6.28
CA LEU A 146 15.10 17.30 -7.00
C LEU A 146 15.39 16.99 -8.48
N PHE A 147 14.47 17.40 -9.34
CA PHE A 147 14.67 17.39 -10.78
C PHE A 147 15.12 18.76 -11.24
N GLN A 148 16.17 18.81 -12.03
CA GLN A 148 16.60 20.05 -12.68
C GLN A 148 15.92 20.13 -14.04
N CYS A 149 15.31 21.27 -14.34
CA CYS A 149 14.91 21.59 -15.70
C CYS A 149 16.12 22.21 -16.40
N GLY A 150 16.41 21.77 -17.62
CA GLY A 150 17.32 22.47 -18.48
C GLY A 150 16.70 23.81 -18.90
N GLU A 151 17.51 24.80 -19.07
CA GLU A 151 17.17 26.08 -19.73
C GLU A 151 16.95 25.87 -21.22
#